data_f6332aa3be08511a8e24b1716551f8f8
#
_entry.id   f6332aa3be08511a8e24b1716551f8f8
#
_cell.length_a   1.000
_cell.length_b   1.000
_cell.length_c   1.000
_cell.angle_alpha   90.00
_cell.angle_beta   90.00
_cell.angle_gamma   90.00
#
_symmetry.space_group_name_H-M   'P 1'
#
loop_
_entity.id
_entity.type
_entity.pdbx_description
1 polymer ?
#
loop_
_entity_poly.entity_id
_entity_poly.type
_entity_poly.pdbx_seq_one_letter_code
_entity_poly.pdbx_strand_id
1 'polypeptide(L)'
;MTSSVVSLSEAVSAIQDGSTVATDGFTMMGVAEGVLAELERQFLRRGHPRDLTVVHAAGQSNRVGGFEHFAHPGLVRRVVGSHWGLMPKMSAFLATDEVEAFCLPQGQLSALYRAIAAGRPGLLSHVGLGTFVDPRLDGGRLNERARLAADGYVELLQIDGAPYILYRSFPIDVGIIRATSIDPDGNCSQEEEAVHLDALAIAQAAHNSGGRVICQAKRMVRRGAIDPKDVVVPGCLIDLITIAENPDSDHRQTDSAVFDPRFISTRTESPDGLGALPPGGRGAIGRRAITLLRPGDIVNIGTGIPGDTIGPAMAEAGIAGSVTLTVESGAYGGVPQGGTDFGITIGPSAIIAHPAQFDFYDGGGLDITFMGAGQVDRHGNVNVSRLGGRAIGCGGFIDIVQNAERVCFCFTFAGRNRKFVEAVEHQTFSAEQALARGQQVFYVTERATFTLTAEGLRLVDVAPGFDVDEDVLAMLPFPVQRDFPGDMELPHVSAPRHAGSPAEKSPAQPQ
;
A
#
# COMPACT_ATOMS: atom_id res chain seq x y z
N MET A 1 -33.49 6.78 -5.24
CA MET A 1 -33.47 7.56 -6.51
C MET A 1 -32.99 6.60 -7.59
N THR A 2 -33.47 6.72 -8.82
CA THR A 2 -32.97 5.90 -9.94
C THR A 2 -31.65 6.50 -10.42
N SER A 3 -30.63 5.66 -10.58
CA SER A 3 -29.34 6.06 -11.17
C SER A 3 -29.53 6.70 -12.54
N SER A 4 -28.79 7.74 -12.84
CA SER A 4 -28.87 8.44 -14.12
C SER A 4 -27.58 8.28 -14.91
N VAL A 5 -27.69 7.82 -16.16
CA VAL A 5 -26.56 7.83 -17.11
C VAL A 5 -26.38 9.25 -17.63
N VAL A 6 -25.20 9.80 -17.42
CA VAL A 6 -24.86 11.19 -17.74
C VAL A 6 -23.50 11.27 -18.44
N SER A 7 -23.21 12.38 -19.09
CA SER A 7 -21.88 12.68 -19.62
C SER A 7 -20.88 12.92 -18.47
N LEU A 8 -19.58 12.77 -18.74
CA LEU A 8 -18.52 13.14 -17.79
C LEU A 8 -18.68 14.58 -17.30
N SER A 9 -19.02 15.50 -18.22
CA SER A 9 -19.21 16.91 -17.90
C SER A 9 -20.38 17.16 -16.94
N GLU A 10 -21.49 16.46 -17.08
CA GLU A 10 -22.65 16.56 -16.18
C GLU A 10 -22.32 15.95 -14.81
N ALA A 11 -21.64 14.79 -14.78
CA ALA A 11 -21.22 14.15 -13.54
C ALA A 11 -20.31 15.08 -12.71
N VAL A 12 -19.29 15.66 -13.33
CA VAL A 12 -18.36 16.57 -12.64
C VAL A 12 -19.06 17.87 -12.21
N SER A 13 -20.00 18.39 -13.02
CA SER A 13 -20.77 19.60 -12.67
C SER A 13 -21.67 19.40 -11.43
N ALA A 14 -21.90 18.16 -11.00
CA ALA A 14 -22.61 17.87 -9.74
C ALA A 14 -21.74 18.03 -8.49
N ILE A 15 -20.41 18.15 -8.64
CA ILE A 15 -19.46 18.36 -7.52
C ILE A 15 -19.50 19.84 -7.14
N GLN A 16 -19.86 20.14 -5.88
CA GLN A 16 -19.97 21.50 -5.38
C GLN A 16 -18.63 22.02 -4.85
N ASP A 17 -18.47 23.35 -4.84
CA ASP A 17 -17.34 23.98 -4.17
C ASP A 17 -17.28 23.58 -2.70
N GLY A 18 -16.08 23.33 -2.17
CA GLY A 18 -15.86 22.94 -0.77
C GLY A 18 -16.18 21.47 -0.44
N SER A 19 -16.69 20.69 -1.40
CA SER A 19 -17.03 19.28 -1.18
C SER A 19 -15.84 18.44 -0.70
N THR A 20 -16.12 17.45 0.16
CA THR A 20 -15.23 16.35 0.47
C THR A 20 -15.41 15.24 -0.58
N VAL A 21 -14.37 14.98 -1.35
CA VAL A 21 -14.36 14.02 -2.47
C VAL A 21 -13.47 12.85 -2.10
N ALA A 22 -14.02 11.64 -1.99
CA ALA A 22 -13.25 10.41 -1.83
C ALA A 22 -13.13 9.69 -3.17
N THR A 23 -11.91 9.23 -3.49
CA THR A 23 -11.62 8.52 -4.74
C THR A 23 -11.11 7.11 -4.46
N ASP A 24 -11.58 6.14 -5.24
CA ASP A 24 -11.06 4.79 -5.25
C ASP A 24 -9.87 4.65 -6.19
N GLY A 25 -8.92 3.77 -5.86
CA GLY A 25 -7.78 3.46 -6.72
C GLY A 25 -6.52 3.07 -5.97
N PHE A 26 -5.66 2.34 -6.68
CA PHE A 26 -4.30 1.94 -6.26
C PHE A 26 -3.40 2.00 -7.49
N THR A 27 -2.36 2.85 -7.53
CA THR A 27 -1.67 3.26 -8.76
C THR A 27 -2.67 3.74 -9.82
N MET A 28 -2.90 3.02 -10.92
CA MET A 28 -3.99 3.33 -11.89
C MET A 28 -5.15 2.33 -11.85
N MET A 29 -5.03 1.27 -11.04
CA MET A 29 -6.10 0.29 -10.87
C MET A 29 -7.26 0.89 -10.06
N GLY A 30 -8.49 0.65 -10.49
CA GLY A 30 -9.68 1.19 -9.83
C GLY A 30 -9.89 2.71 -10.01
N VAL A 31 -8.97 3.44 -10.65
CA VAL A 31 -9.06 4.89 -10.86
C VAL A 31 -10.07 5.23 -11.95
N ALA A 32 -11.03 6.10 -11.64
CA ALA A 32 -12.00 6.65 -12.59
C ALA A 32 -11.38 7.81 -13.40
N GLU A 33 -10.38 7.50 -14.23
CA GLU A 33 -9.50 8.47 -14.90
C GLU A 33 -10.26 9.49 -15.73
N GLY A 34 -11.31 9.06 -16.46
CA GLY A 34 -12.11 9.98 -17.27
C GLY A 34 -12.82 11.05 -16.43
N VAL A 35 -13.33 10.67 -15.24
CA VAL A 35 -13.97 11.62 -14.32
C VAL A 35 -12.95 12.59 -13.74
N LEU A 36 -11.77 12.11 -13.32
CA LEU A 36 -10.73 12.96 -12.75
C LEU A 36 -10.14 13.94 -13.77
N ALA A 37 -9.90 13.48 -15.00
CA ALA A 37 -9.43 14.33 -16.09
C ALA A 37 -10.47 15.40 -16.48
N GLU A 38 -11.77 15.06 -16.48
CA GLU A 38 -12.82 16.05 -16.74
C GLU A 38 -12.93 17.06 -15.60
N LEU A 39 -12.74 16.64 -14.34
CA LEU A 39 -12.74 17.53 -13.17
C LEU A 39 -11.64 18.60 -13.32
N GLU A 40 -10.39 18.19 -13.60
CA GLU A 40 -9.30 19.11 -13.91
C GLU A 40 -9.65 20.05 -15.05
N ARG A 41 -10.18 19.51 -16.15
CA ARG A 41 -10.53 20.28 -17.34
C ARG A 41 -11.60 21.35 -17.05
N GLN A 42 -12.63 21.01 -16.26
CA GLN A 42 -13.66 21.99 -15.86
C GLN A 42 -13.11 23.07 -14.95
N PHE A 43 -12.29 22.69 -13.96
CA PHE A 43 -11.64 23.66 -13.09
C PHE A 43 -10.76 24.64 -13.91
N LEU A 44 -9.92 24.15 -14.79
CA LEU A 44 -9.05 25.00 -15.63
C LEU A 44 -9.85 25.95 -16.56
N ARG A 45 -11.04 25.55 -16.99
CA ARG A 45 -11.89 26.37 -17.86
C ARG A 45 -12.78 27.35 -17.12
N ARG A 46 -13.30 26.98 -15.95
CA ARG A 46 -14.38 27.69 -15.26
C ARG A 46 -14.01 28.16 -13.86
N GLY A 47 -12.90 27.67 -13.28
CA GLY A 47 -12.53 27.87 -11.87
C GLY A 47 -13.44 27.14 -10.88
N HIS A 48 -14.18 26.11 -11.33
CA HIS A 48 -15.08 25.29 -10.53
C HIS A 48 -15.00 23.82 -10.96
N PRO A 49 -15.15 22.85 -10.01
CA PRO A 49 -15.29 23.05 -8.56
C PRO A 49 -13.99 23.58 -7.95
N ARG A 50 -14.06 24.15 -6.74
CA ARG A 50 -12.89 24.69 -6.03
C ARG A 50 -12.94 24.40 -4.53
N ASP A 51 -11.81 24.61 -3.85
CA ASP A 51 -11.67 24.48 -2.39
C ASP A 51 -12.03 23.08 -1.88
N LEU A 52 -11.82 22.04 -2.68
CA LEU A 52 -12.17 20.67 -2.34
C LEU A 52 -11.30 20.14 -1.18
N THR A 53 -11.88 19.27 -0.35
CA THR A 53 -11.14 18.31 0.47
C THR A 53 -11.10 16.99 -0.29
N VAL A 54 -9.90 16.51 -0.63
CA VAL A 54 -9.75 15.28 -1.41
C VAL A 54 -9.15 14.18 -0.56
N VAL A 55 -9.72 12.97 -0.65
CA VAL A 55 -9.39 11.82 0.21
C VAL A 55 -9.08 10.60 -0.62
N HIS A 56 -7.95 9.94 -0.31
CA HIS A 56 -7.58 8.67 -0.94
C HIS A 56 -6.87 7.74 0.04
N ALA A 57 -7.20 6.45 0.04
CA ALA A 57 -6.52 5.48 0.89
C ALA A 57 -5.14 5.13 0.32
N ALA A 58 -5.05 4.59 -0.89
CA ALA A 58 -3.78 4.27 -1.55
C ALA A 58 -3.30 5.38 -2.49
N GLY A 59 -2.05 5.35 -2.89
CA GLY A 59 -1.51 6.24 -3.92
C GLY A 59 -2.08 5.94 -5.30
N GLN A 60 -2.70 6.95 -5.96
CA GLN A 60 -3.49 6.80 -7.18
C GLN A 60 -2.88 7.59 -8.33
N SER A 61 -1.80 7.09 -8.93
CA SER A 61 -1.18 7.74 -10.09
C SER A 61 -0.12 6.85 -10.76
N ASN A 62 0.11 7.13 -12.04
CA ASN A 62 1.25 6.67 -12.83
C ASN A 62 2.28 7.79 -13.12
N ARG A 63 2.29 8.86 -12.31
CA ARG A 63 3.08 10.11 -12.43
C ARG A 63 2.47 11.17 -13.34
N VAL A 64 1.37 10.90 -14.03
CA VAL A 64 0.74 11.82 -14.99
C VAL A 64 -0.76 11.94 -14.72
N GLY A 65 -1.47 10.82 -14.60
CA GLY A 65 -2.91 10.73 -14.39
C GLY A 65 -3.29 10.45 -12.93
N GLY A 66 -4.54 10.08 -12.74
CA GLY A 66 -5.11 9.77 -11.45
C GLY A 66 -5.22 10.99 -10.55
N PHE A 67 -4.73 10.87 -9.33
CA PHE A 67 -4.82 11.94 -8.33
C PHE A 67 -3.99 13.20 -8.67
N GLU A 68 -3.10 13.13 -9.67
CA GLU A 68 -2.36 14.30 -10.19
C GLU A 68 -3.27 15.37 -10.78
N HIS A 69 -4.48 15.01 -11.22
CA HIS A 69 -5.50 15.96 -11.71
C HIS A 69 -6.01 16.93 -10.64
N PHE A 70 -5.81 16.60 -9.36
CA PHE A 70 -6.14 17.49 -8.24
C PHE A 70 -5.05 18.51 -7.90
N ALA A 71 -3.85 18.40 -8.43
CA ALA A 71 -2.69 19.19 -8.04
C ALA A 71 -2.71 20.62 -8.62
N HIS A 72 -3.77 21.40 -8.32
CA HIS A 72 -3.95 22.79 -8.76
C HIS A 72 -4.30 23.71 -7.59
N PRO A 73 -3.62 24.86 -7.46
CA PRO A 73 -3.99 25.91 -6.51
C PRO A 73 -5.44 26.38 -6.75
N GLY A 74 -6.21 26.46 -5.66
CA GLY A 74 -7.62 26.83 -5.71
C GLY A 74 -8.60 25.70 -6.02
N LEU A 75 -8.17 24.60 -6.67
CA LEU A 75 -9.01 23.40 -6.82
C LEU A 75 -9.13 22.67 -5.48
N VAL A 76 -8.01 22.47 -4.79
CA VAL A 76 -7.94 21.70 -3.55
C VAL A 76 -7.50 22.60 -2.41
N ARG A 77 -8.26 22.59 -1.32
CA ARG A 77 -7.94 23.22 -0.03
C ARG A 77 -7.24 22.26 0.92
N ARG A 78 -7.61 20.97 0.89
CA ARG A 78 -7.12 19.96 1.81
C ARG A 78 -6.94 18.61 1.13
N VAL A 79 -5.83 17.95 1.43
CA VAL A 79 -5.54 16.58 1.00
C VAL A 79 -5.42 15.69 2.24
N VAL A 80 -6.14 14.57 2.24
CA VAL A 80 -6.04 13.50 3.23
C VAL A 80 -5.72 12.20 2.49
N GLY A 81 -4.55 11.67 2.70
CA GLY A 81 -4.14 10.47 1.96
C GLY A 81 -2.97 9.75 2.61
N SER A 82 -2.52 8.67 1.98
CA SER A 82 -1.42 7.88 2.54
C SER A 82 -0.10 8.02 1.78
N HIS A 83 -0.13 8.20 0.45
CA HIS A 83 1.08 8.08 -0.35
C HIS A 83 1.05 8.93 -1.63
N TRP A 84 2.17 9.64 -1.91
CA TRP A 84 2.35 10.53 -3.06
C TRP A 84 3.65 10.26 -3.83
N GLY A 85 4.33 9.13 -3.58
CA GLY A 85 5.60 8.80 -4.22
C GLY A 85 5.55 8.69 -5.76
N LEU A 86 4.38 8.33 -6.31
CA LEU A 86 4.10 8.31 -7.74
C LEU A 86 3.36 9.56 -8.24
N MET A 87 3.28 10.62 -7.42
CA MET A 87 2.53 11.85 -7.72
C MET A 87 3.45 13.08 -7.65
N PRO A 88 4.31 13.31 -8.66
CA PRO A 88 5.31 14.38 -8.60
C PRO A 88 4.70 15.78 -8.50
N LYS A 89 3.59 16.07 -9.20
CA LYS A 89 2.90 17.38 -9.12
C LYS A 89 2.26 17.55 -7.74
N MET A 90 1.51 16.54 -7.28
CA MET A 90 0.88 16.60 -5.97
C MET A 90 1.91 16.70 -4.85
N SER A 91 2.99 15.90 -4.87
CA SER A 91 4.07 15.98 -3.88
C SER A 91 4.75 17.36 -3.85
N ALA A 92 4.92 18.00 -5.02
CA ALA A 92 5.41 19.38 -5.09
C ALA A 92 4.38 20.37 -4.55
N PHE A 93 3.11 20.20 -4.86
CA PHE A 93 2.02 21.05 -4.37
C PHE A 93 1.87 20.99 -2.84
N LEU A 94 1.97 19.80 -2.23
CA LEU A 94 1.96 19.64 -0.77
C LEU A 94 3.10 20.39 -0.07
N ALA A 95 4.21 20.62 -0.75
CA ALA A 95 5.38 21.33 -0.19
C ALA A 95 5.27 22.86 -0.26
N THR A 96 4.27 23.41 -0.95
CA THR A 96 4.09 24.87 -1.11
C THR A 96 3.38 25.53 0.06
N ASP A 97 2.82 24.78 1.00
CA ASP A 97 1.91 25.26 2.04
C ASP A 97 0.63 25.98 1.52
N GLU A 98 0.29 25.83 0.24
CA GLU A 98 -0.97 26.35 -0.32
C GLU A 98 -2.17 25.45 0.01
N VAL A 99 -1.91 24.21 0.41
CA VAL A 99 -2.92 23.20 0.74
C VAL A 99 -2.63 22.58 2.11
N GLU A 100 -3.67 22.25 2.86
CA GLU A 100 -3.54 21.50 4.10
C GLU A 100 -3.27 20.01 3.76
N ALA A 101 -2.16 19.46 4.22
CA ALA A 101 -1.74 18.09 3.91
C ALA A 101 -1.74 17.19 5.15
N PHE A 102 -2.54 16.13 5.10
CA PHE A 102 -2.62 15.10 6.16
C PHE A 102 -2.24 13.74 5.57
N CYS A 103 -1.32 13.05 6.24
CA CYS A 103 -0.92 11.68 5.90
C CYS A 103 -1.37 10.71 6.98
N LEU A 104 -2.22 9.78 6.61
CA LEU A 104 -2.71 8.72 7.49
C LEU A 104 -2.36 7.36 6.90
N PRO A 105 -2.21 6.30 7.71
CA PRO A 105 -1.91 4.97 7.19
C PRO A 105 -3.01 4.47 6.24
N GLN A 106 -2.61 3.78 5.20
CA GLN A 106 -3.49 3.35 4.10
C GLN A 106 -4.61 2.42 4.60
N GLY A 107 -4.26 1.43 5.42
CA GLY A 107 -5.22 0.51 6.01
C GLY A 107 -6.21 1.21 6.92
N GLN A 108 -5.75 2.21 7.67
CA GLN A 108 -6.61 2.98 8.57
C GLN A 108 -7.59 3.86 7.77
N LEU A 109 -7.18 4.47 6.64
CA LEU A 109 -8.08 5.21 5.75
C LEU A 109 -9.11 4.29 5.09
N SER A 110 -8.67 3.13 4.61
CA SER A 110 -9.54 2.12 4.01
C SER A 110 -10.60 1.63 5.02
N ALA A 111 -10.21 1.30 6.24
CA ALA A 111 -11.12 0.90 7.32
C ALA A 111 -12.01 2.07 7.79
N LEU A 112 -11.50 3.32 7.74
CA LEU A 112 -12.24 4.51 8.11
C LEU A 112 -13.43 4.78 7.19
N TYR A 113 -13.33 4.49 5.88
CA TYR A 113 -14.50 4.56 4.99
C TYR A 113 -15.65 3.67 5.50
N ARG A 114 -15.36 2.47 6.01
CA ARG A 114 -16.37 1.58 6.59
C ARG A 114 -16.93 2.14 7.92
N ALA A 115 -16.09 2.80 8.71
CA ALA A 115 -16.56 3.46 9.94
C ALA A 115 -17.50 4.62 9.62
N ILE A 116 -17.17 5.45 8.63
CA ILE A 116 -18.02 6.54 8.12
C ILE A 116 -19.35 5.97 7.60
N ALA A 117 -19.28 4.95 6.76
CA ALA A 117 -20.46 4.26 6.21
C ALA A 117 -21.40 3.74 7.31
N ALA A 118 -20.84 3.27 8.42
CA ALA A 118 -21.58 2.75 9.56
C ALA A 118 -22.06 3.84 10.54
N GLY A 119 -21.82 5.13 10.28
CA GLY A 119 -22.17 6.24 11.17
C GLY A 119 -21.39 6.22 12.49
N ARG A 120 -20.23 5.60 12.55
CA ARG A 120 -19.36 5.54 13.72
C ARG A 120 -18.60 6.87 13.89
N PRO A 121 -18.25 7.27 15.13
CA PRO A 121 -17.50 8.51 15.37
C PRO A 121 -16.07 8.45 14.82
N GLY A 122 -15.57 7.27 14.51
CA GLY A 122 -14.24 7.02 13.96
C GLY A 122 -13.86 5.54 14.01
N LEU A 123 -12.63 5.29 13.60
CA LEU A 123 -11.95 4.00 13.70
C LEU A 123 -10.98 4.07 14.88
N LEU A 124 -11.10 3.15 15.83
CA LEU A 124 -10.17 3.01 16.94
C LEU A 124 -9.10 1.98 16.57
N SER A 125 -7.83 2.36 16.69
CA SER A 125 -6.71 1.50 16.32
C SER A 125 -5.46 1.80 17.16
N HIS A 126 -4.58 0.81 17.26
CA HIS A 126 -3.23 0.97 17.80
C HIS A 126 -2.23 1.36 16.69
N VAL A 127 -2.61 1.19 15.43
CA VAL A 127 -1.75 1.51 14.27
C VAL A 127 -1.47 3.00 14.23
N GLY A 128 -0.19 3.35 14.06
CA GLY A 128 0.29 4.72 14.04
C GLY A 128 0.89 5.20 15.37
N LEU A 129 0.69 4.50 16.50
CA LEU A 129 1.32 4.87 17.78
C LEU A 129 2.85 4.88 17.65
N GLY A 130 3.48 5.95 18.19
CA GLY A 130 4.92 6.15 18.13
C GLY A 130 5.44 6.56 16.75
N THR A 131 4.59 6.75 15.75
CA THR A 131 4.96 7.29 14.43
C THR A 131 4.53 8.75 14.28
N PHE A 132 4.87 9.41 13.18
CA PHE A 132 4.43 10.77 12.91
C PHE A 132 2.89 10.94 12.91
N VAL A 133 2.13 9.86 12.82
CA VAL A 133 0.66 9.88 12.89
C VAL A 133 0.16 10.02 14.32
N ASP A 134 0.98 9.62 15.30
CA ASP A 134 0.65 9.73 16.71
C ASP A 134 0.33 11.20 17.09
N PRO A 135 -0.84 11.49 17.70
CA PRO A 135 -1.20 12.85 18.11
C PRO A 135 -0.18 13.53 19.04
N ARG A 136 0.66 12.75 19.74
CA ARG A 136 1.73 13.27 20.61
C ARG A 136 2.95 13.76 19.81
N LEU A 137 3.02 13.42 18.52
CA LEU A 137 4.06 13.85 17.57
C LEU A 137 3.45 14.84 16.55
N ASP A 138 3.34 14.45 15.29
CA ASP A 138 2.79 15.33 14.23
C ASP A 138 1.28 15.18 14.02
N GLY A 139 0.65 14.12 14.54
CA GLY A 139 -0.78 13.86 14.34
C GLY A 139 -1.17 13.71 12.87
N GLY A 140 -0.26 13.18 12.04
CA GLY A 140 -0.44 13.03 10.60
C GLY A 140 -0.33 14.31 9.77
N ARG A 141 0.02 15.45 10.38
CA ARG A 141 0.16 16.75 9.70
C ARG A 141 1.49 16.84 8.97
N LEU A 142 1.46 17.00 7.63
CA LEU A 142 2.68 16.98 6.81
C LEU A 142 3.33 18.35 6.62
N ASN A 143 2.55 19.43 6.64
CA ASN A 143 3.05 20.76 6.34
C ASN A 143 2.58 21.80 7.38
N GLU A 144 3.11 23.01 7.31
CA GLU A 144 2.83 24.05 8.29
C GLU A 144 1.35 24.46 8.26
N ARG A 145 0.75 24.54 7.07
CA ARG A 145 -0.67 24.87 6.94
C ARG A 145 -1.58 23.86 7.64
N ALA A 146 -1.26 22.55 7.55
CA ALA A 146 -1.98 21.51 8.29
C ALA A 146 -1.73 21.59 9.80
N ARG A 147 -0.52 22.02 10.24
CA ARG A 147 -0.23 22.22 11.68
C ARG A 147 -1.04 23.37 12.28
N LEU A 148 -1.30 24.41 11.49
CA LEU A 148 -2.11 25.57 11.89
C LEU A 148 -3.62 25.30 11.79
N ALA A 149 -4.06 24.22 11.14
CA ALA A 149 -5.48 23.87 11.05
C ALA A 149 -6.05 23.57 12.45
N ALA A 150 -7.22 24.15 12.74
CA ALA A 150 -7.88 23.97 14.02
C ALA A 150 -8.37 22.54 14.27
N ASP A 151 -8.68 21.82 13.20
CA ASP A 151 -9.17 20.45 13.20
C ASP A 151 -8.06 19.48 12.75
N GLY A 152 -8.20 18.24 13.15
CA GLY A 152 -7.32 17.13 12.77
C GLY A 152 -8.10 15.82 12.70
N TYR A 153 -7.45 14.80 12.20
CA TYR A 153 -8.10 13.51 11.92
C TYR A 153 -7.81 12.44 12.98
N VAL A 154 -6.91 12.72 13.93
CA VAL A 154 -6.50 11.73 14.93
C VAL A 154 -6.56 12.29 16.34
N GLU A 155 -6.96 11.44 17.28
CA GLU A 155 -7.03 11.74 18.71
C GLU A 155 -6.49 10.58 19.53
N LEU A 156 -5.74 10.85 20.60
CA LEU A 156 -5.25 9.83 21.51
C LEU A 156 -6.31 9.52 22.56
N LEU A 157 -6.69 8.26 22.67
CA LEU A 157 -7.59 7.76 23.70
C LEU A 157 -6.88 6.76 24.61
N GLN A 158 -7.32 6.65 25.85
CA GLN A 158 -6.88 5.63 26.80
C GLN A 158 -8.03 4.66 27.05
N ILE A 159 -7.81 3.37 26.79
CA ILE A 159 -8.78 2.32 27.06
C ILE A 159 -8.11 1.23 27.88
N ASP A 160 -8.63 0.97 29.07
CA ASP A 160 -8.06 0.01 30.02
C ASP A 160 -6.56 0.24 30.31
N GLY A 161 -6.14 1.51 30.29
CA GLY A 161 -4.74 1.90 30.53
C GLY A 161 -3.82 1.79 29.32
N ALA A 162 -4.32 1.31 28.17
CA ALA A 162 -3.57 1.24 26.91
C ALA A 162 -3.91 2.41 25.97
N PRO A 163 -2.91 3.02 25.30
CA PRO A 163 -3.15 4.09 24.34
C PRO A 163 -3.69 3.53 23.01
N TYR A 164 -4.64 4.27 22.43
CA TYR A 164 -5.19 4.04 21.09
C TYR A 164 -5.31 5.35 20.34
N ILE A 165 -5.28 5.30 19.03
CA ILE A 165 -5.60 6.42 18.14
C ILE A 165 -7.04 6.25 17.66
N LEU A 166 -7.86 7.27 17.87
CA LEU A 166 -9.15 7.41 17.20
C LEU A 166 -8.93 8.18 15.90
N TYR A 167 -9.08 7.53 14.76
CA TYR A 167 -9.17 8.13 13.44
C TYR A 167 -10.60 8.66 13.27
N ARG A 168 -10.78 9.97 13.31
CA ARG A 168 -12.11 10.60 13.36
C ARG A 168 -12.84 10.47 12.02
N SER A 169 -14.11 10.09 12.07
CA SER A 169 -15.00 10.13 10.90
C SER A 169 -15.29 11.57 10.48
N PHE A 170 -15.51 11.75 9.20
CA PHE A 170 -15.91 12.99 8.56
C PHE A 170 -16.89 12.70 7.41
N PRO A 171 -17.78 13.64 7.03
CA PRO A 171 -18.72 13.41 5.94
C PRO A 171 -18.01 13.37 4.61
N ILE A 172 -18.50 12.51 3.68
CA ILE A 172 -18.07 12.43 2.29
C ILE A 172 -19.22 12.92 1.41
N ASP A 173 -19.01 14.05 0.73
CA ASP A 173 -20.02 14.66 -0.14
C ASP A 173 -20.08 13.99 -1.52
N VAL A 174 -18.93 13.47 -1.99
CA VAL A 174 -18.85 12.79 -3.29
C VAL A 174 -17.93 11.60 -3.19
N GLY A 175 -18.43 10.42 -3.55
CA GLY A 175 -17.63 9.22 -3.80
C GLY A 175 -17.43 9.02 -5.30
N ILE A 176 -16.18 8.92 -5.77
CA ILE A 176 -15.85 8.61 -7.17
C ILE A 176 -15.26 7.19 -7.19
N ILE A 177 -15.96 6.29 -7.88
CA ILE A 177 -15.61 4.88 -7.97
C ILE A 177 -15.58 4.40 -9.43
N ARG A 178 -15.00 3.20 -9.63
CA ARG A 178 -14.92 2.56 -10.94
C ARG A 178 -15.52 1.15 -10.93
N ALA A 179 -16.09 0.75 -12.06
CA ALA A 179 -16.64 -0.58 -12.29
C ALA A 179 -16.35 -1.05 -13.70
N THR A 180 -16.20 -2.36 -13.91
CA THR A 180 -16.09 -2.94 -15.25
C THR A 180 -17.45 -2.87 -15.97
N SER A 181 -18.47 -3.50 -15.40
CA SER A 181 -19.82 -3.50 -15.96
C SER A 181 -20.83 -2.87 -15.02
N ILE A 182 -21.83 -2.19 -15.58
CA ILE A 182 -22.94 -1.62 -14.85
C ILE A 182 -24.25 -1.94 -15.59
N ASP A 183 -25.31 -2.25 -14.87
CA ASP A 183 -26.64 -2.46 -15.45
C ASP A 183 -27.51 -1.19 -15.34
N PRO A 184 -28.69 -1.14 -16.00
CA PRO A 184 -29.57 0.03 -15.94
C PRO A 184 -30.16 0.34 -14.55
N ASP A 185 -30.06 -0.59 -13.59
CA ASP A 185 -30.45 -0.37 -12.20
C ASP A 185 -29.29 0.16 -11.34
N GLY A 186 -28.09 0.32 -11.97
CA GLY A 186 -26.89 0.81 -11.32
C GLY A 186 -26.06 -0.27 -10.60
N ASN A 187 -26.41 -1.56 -10.70
CA ASN A 187 -25.60 -2.62 -10.11
C ASN A 187 -24.26 -2.74 -10.84
N CYS A 188 -23.17 -2.67 -10.09
CA CYS A 188 -21.82 -2.64 -10.62
C CYS A 188 -21.08 -3.95 -10.33
N SER A 189 -20.29 -4.43 -11.31
CA SER A 189 -19.33 -5.53 -11.14
C SER A 189 -17.90 -5.09 -11.54
N GLN A 190 -16.92 -5.85 -11.07
CA GLN A 190 -15.48 -5.58 -11.25
C GLN A 190 -14.75 -6.79 -11.85
N GLU A 191 -15.37 -7.50 -12.78
CA GLU A 191 -14.89 -8.76 -13.34
C GLU A 191 -13.59 -8.65 -14.15
N GLU A 192 -13.23 -7.45 -14.61
CA GLU A 192 -11.95 -7.20 -15.30
C GLU A 192 -10.97 -6.40 -14.45
N GLU A 193 -11.37 -5.94 -13.25
CA GLU A 193 -10.48 -5.23 -12.37
C GLU A 193 -9.45 -6.19 -11.74
N ALA A 194 -8.18 -5.77 -11.72
CA ALA A 194 -7.10 -6.60 -11.18
C ALA A 194 -7.12 -6.70 -9.65
N VAL A 195 -7.91 -5.85 -8.98
CA VAL A 195 -8.04 -5.76 -7.51
C VAL A 195 -9.44 -5.31 -7.12
N HIS A 196 -9.88 -5.67 -5.91
CA HIS A 196 -11.07 -5.14 -5.27
C HIS A 196 -10.65 -4.16 -4.17
N LEU A 197 -10.79 -2.87 -4.45
CA LEU A 197 -10.32 -1.82 -3.55
C LEU A 197 -11.42 -1.36 -2.57
N ASP A 198 -11.64 -0.05 -2.49
CA ASP A 198 -12.53 0.58 -1.51
C ASP A 198 -13.89 0.98 -2.10
N ALA A 199 -14.21 0.61 -3.35
CA ALA A 199 -15.39 1.09 -4.09
C ALA A 199 -16.70 0.98 -3.29
N LEU A 200 -16.98 -0.18 -2.68
CA LEU A 200 -18.18 -0.38 -1.87
C LEU A 200 -18.16 0.49 -0.61
N ALA A 201 -17.03 0.56 0.09
CA ALA A 201 -16.91 1.32 1.33
C ALA A 201 -17.07 2.83 1.07
N ILE A 202 -16.48 3.35 -0.01
CA ILE A 202 -16.61 4.75 -0.44
C ILE A 202 -18.06 5.06 -0.85
N ALA A 203 -18.69 4.18 -1.63
CA ALA A 203 -20.08 4.36 -2.06
C ALA A 203 -21.04 4.41 -0.85
N GLN A 204 -20.89 3.49 0.10
CA GLN A 204 -21.68 3.48 1.33
C GLN A 204 -21.40 4.72 2.19
N ALA A 205 -20.13 5.13 2.32
CA ALA A 205 -19.75 6.28 3.12
C ALA A 205 -20.33 7.59 2.55
N ALA A 206 -20.22 7.79 1.23
CA ALA A 206 -20.79 8.96 0.57
C ALA A 206 -22.33 8.97 0.68
N HIS A 207 -22.98 7.87 0.34
CA HIS A 207 -24.45 7.75 0.41
C HIS A 207 -24.96 8.04 1.84
N ASN A 208 -24.35 7.43 2.87
CA ASN A 208 -24.80 7.58 4.25
C ASN A 208 -24.42 8.94 4.87
N SER A 209 -23.48 9.67 4.27
CA SER A 209 -23.19 11.08 4.59
C SER A 209 -24.19 12.07 3.96
N GLY A 210 -25.15 11.58 3.13
CA GLY A 210 -26.06 12.41 2.35
C GLY A 210 -25.42 12.98 1.08
N GLY A 211 -24.26 12.47 0.70
CA GLY A 211 -23.51 12.81 -0.50
C GLY A 211 -24.00 12.04 -1.75
N ARG A 212 -23.19 12.08 -2.81
CA ARG A 212 -23.46 11.43 -4.09
C ARG A 212 -22.35 10.48 -4.49
N VAL A 213 -22.70 9.44 -5.25
CA VAL A 213 -21.76 8.49 -5.83
C VAL A 213 -21.74 8.61 -7.34
N ILE A 214 -20.56 8.89 -7.88
CA ILE A 214 -20.26 8.91 -9.32
C ILE A 214 -19.52 7.61 -9.65
N CYS A 215 -20.10 6.78 -10.51
CA CYS A 215 -19.47 5.56 -10.99
C CYS A 215 -19.07 5.69 -12.46
N GLN A 216 -17.77 5.57 -12.75
CA GLN A 216 -17.30 5.37 -14.12
C GLN A 216 -17.28 3.87 -14.42
N ALA A 217 -18.10 3.43 -15.38
CA ALA A 217 -18.12 2.05 -15.84
C ALA A 217 -17.45 1.92 -17.22
N LYS A 218 -16.80 0.78 -17.47
CA LYS A 218 -16.24 0.46 -18.78
C LYS A 218 -17.35 0.24 -19.80
N ARG A 219 -18.46 -0.42 -19.39
CA ARG A 219 -19.58 -0.73 -20.27
C ARG A 219 -20.90 -0.85 -19.52
N MET A 220 -21.98 -0.51 -20.24
CA MET A 220 -23.36 -0.80 -19.82
C MET A 220 -23.73 -2.20 -20.30
N VAL A 221 -24.32 -2.99 -19.41
CA VAL A 221 -24.87 -4.33 -19.73
C VAL A 221 -26.39 -4.35 -19.57
N ARG A 222 -27.07 -5.37 -20.10
CA ARG A 222 -28.51 -5.52 -19.94
C ARG A 222 -28.89 -5.79 -18.48
N ARG A 223 -30.07 -5.38 -18.07
CA ARG A 223 -30.63 -5.69 -16.75
C ARG A 223 -30.59 -7.22 -16.46
N GLY A 224 -30.10 -7.58 -15.28
CA GLY A 224 -29.96 -8.97 -14.84
C GLY A 224 -28.85 -9.76 -15.55
N ALA A 225 -27.90 -9.08 -16.22
CA ALA A 225 -26.73 -9.74 -16.81
C ALA A 225 -25.61 -9.98 -15.77
N ILE A 226 -25.58 -9.24 -14.67
CA ILE A 226 -24.64 -9.40 -13.57
C ILE A 226 -25.24 -10.41 -12.57
N ASP A 227 -24.51 -11.46 -12.23
CA ASP A 227 -24.92 -12.38 -11.18
C ASP A 227 -24.99 -11.61 -9.84
N PRO A 228 -26.02 -11.80 -9.01
CA PRO A 228 -26.13 -11.08 -7.74
C PRO A 228 -24.93 -11.22 -6.80
N LYS A 229 -24.14 -12.29 -6.91
CA LYS A 229 -22.91 -12.48 -6.14
C LYS A 229 -21.72 -11.68 -6.69
N ASP A 230 -21.76 -11.32 -7.97
CA ASP A 230 -20.74 -10.54 -8.64
C ASP A 230 -21.01 -9.02 -8.57
N VAL A 231 -22.17 -8.63 -8.02
CA VAL A 231 -22.45 -7.21 -7.73
C VAL A 231 -21.59 -6.75 -6.57
N VAL A 232 -20.59 -5.93 -6.88
CA VAL A 232 -19.68 -5.33 -5.88
C VAL A 232 -20.33 -4.11 -5.23
N VAL A 233 -21.00 -3.25 -6.02
CA VAL A 233 -21.71 -2.08 -5.51
C VAL A 233 -23.17 -2.16 -5.96
N PRO A 234 -24.16 -2.29 -5.04
CA PRO A 234 -25.57 -2.27 -5.35
C PRO A 234 -26.01 -0.92 -5.94
N GLY A 235 -26.88 -0.96 -6.95
CA GLY A 235 -27.32 0.22 -7.69
C GLY A 235 -28.03 1.28 -6.85
N CYS A 236 -28.63 0.93 -5.73
CA CYS A 236 -29.23 1.90 -4.81
C CYS A 236 -28.23 2.88 -4.20
N LEU A 237 -26.94 2.60 -4.28
CA LEU A 237 -25.84 3.46 -3.80
C LEU A 237 -25.28 4.38 -4.91
N ILE A 238 -25.67 4.19 -6.17
CA ILE A 238 -25.12 4.93 -7.31
C ILE A 238 -26.11 6.02 -7.73
N ASP A 239 -25.65 7.27 -7.80
CA ASP A 239 -26.45 8.40 -8.25
C ASP A 239 -26.21 8.72 -9.73
N LEU A 240 -24.96 8.78 -10.14
CA LEU A 240 -24.55 9.17 -11.49
C LEU A 240 -23.65 8.09 -12.10
N ILE A 241 -24.00 7.70 -13.33
CA ILE A 241 -23.26 6.70 -14.10
C ILE A 241 -22.62 7.41 -15.30
N THR A 242 -21.32 7.26 -15.47
CA THR A 242 -20.63 7.63 -16.71
C THR A 242 -20.05 6.39 -17.36
N ILE A 243 -20.10 6.34 -18.69
CA ILE A 243 -19.44 5.26 -19.44
C ILE A 243 -18.13 5.80 -19.99
N ALA A 244 -17.05 5.03 -19.84
CA ALA A 244 -15.73 5.39 -20.35
C ALA A 244 -15.81 5.68 -21.88
N GLU A 245 -15.39 6.88 -22.28
CA GLU A 245 -15.46 7.29 -23.69
C GLU A 245 -14.36 6.62 -24.52
N ASN A 246 -13.20 6.42 -23.90
CA ASN A 246 -12.06 5.74 -24.50
C ASN A 246 -11.43 4.75 -23.49
N PRO A 247 -12.02 3.53 -23.36
CA PRO A 247 -11.59 2.57 -22.35
C PRO A 247 -10.10 2.21 -22.39
N ASP A 248 -9.46 2.31 -23.55
CA ASP A 248 -8.04 2.02 -23.72
C ASP A 248 -7.12 3.06 -23.06
N SER A 249 -7.63 4.24 -22.74
CA SER A 249 -6.89 5.30 -22.05
C SER A 249 -7.44 5.61 -20.66
N ASP A 250 -8.77 5.72 -20.53
CA ASP A 250 -9.41 6.23 -19.32
C ASP A 250 -10.00 5.13 -18.42
N HIS A 251 -9.90 3.84 -18.85
CA HIS A 251 -10.37 2.68 -18.10
C HIS A 251 -9.47 1.45 -18.27
N ARG A 252 -8.15 1.65 -18.22
CA ARG A 252 -7.18 0.53 -18.28
C ARG A 252 -7.26 -0.31 -17.03
N GLN A 253 -7.03 -1.62 -17.15
CA GLN A 253 -6.97 -2.52 -16.00
C GLN A 253 -5.79 -2.18 -15.07
N THR A 254 -4.63 -1.88 -15.68
CA THR A 254 -3.40 -1.44 -15.00
C THR A 254 -2.71 -0.37 -15.84
N ASP A 255 -1.64 0.23 -15.34
CA ASP A 255 -0.85 1.18 -16.13
C ASP A 255 -0.24 0.52 -17.39
N SER A 256 0.25 -0.71 -17.28
CA SER A 256 0.89 -1.43 -18.40
C SER A 256 -0.10 -2.11 -19.34
N ALA A 257 -1.32 -2.45 -18.90
CA ALA A 257 -2.27 -3.25 -19.66
C ALA A 257 -3.67 -2.64 -19.73
N VAL A 258 -4.25 -2.60 -20.92
CA VAL A 258 -5.68 -2.32 -21.09
C VAL A 258 -6.50 -3.43 -20.46
N PHE A 259 -6.13 -4.68 -20.71
CA PHE A 259 -6.66 -5.88 -20.08
C PHE A 259 -5.69 -7.05 -20.24
N ASP A 260 -5.40 -7.72 -19.14
CA ASP A 260 -4.63 -8.98 -19.13
C ASP A 260 -5.31 -9.98 -18.19
N PRO A 261 -5.87 -11.09 -18.71
CA PRO A 261 -6.57 -12.07 -17.90
C PRO A 261 -5.67 -12.77 -16.86
N ARG A 262 -4.36 -12.65 -16.97
CA ARG A 262 -3.42 -13.22 -15.98
C ARG A 262 -3.50 -12.54 -14.62
N PHE A 263 -3.99 -11.30 -14.56
CA PHE A 263 -4.15 -10.57 -13.30
C PHE A 263 -5.40 -10.98 -12.49
N ILE A 264 -6.33 -11.70 -13.13
CA ILE A 264 -7.60 -12.13 -12.52
C ILE A 264 -7.81 -13.64 -12.56
N SER A 265 -6.81 -14.42 -12.95
CA SER A 265 -6.95 -15.86 -13.16
C SER A 265 -5.73 -16.62 -12.66
N THR A 266 -5.97 -17.75 -11.99
CA THR A 266 -4.94 -18.69 -11.55
C THR A 266 -4.38 -19.55 -12.70
N ARG A 267 -4.91 -19.44 -13.92
CA ARG A 267 -4.54 -20.27 -15.09
C ARG A 267 -3.22 -19.86 -15.75
N THR A 268 -2.25 -19.41 -14.99
CA THR A 268 -0.90 -19.18 -15.51
C THR A 268 -0.02 -20.39 -15.22
N GLU A 269 0.42 -21.01 -16.29
CA GLU A 269 1.47 -22.01 -16.25
C GLU A 269 2.78 -21.31 -15.85
N SER A 270 3.42 -21.83 -14.79
CA SER A 270 4.81 -21.58 -14.39
C SER A 270 5.14 -20.40 -13.45
N PRO A 271 5.95 -20.67 -12.42
CA PRO A 271 6.59 -19.67 -11.59
C PRO A 271 7.70 -18.86 -12.30
N ASP A 272 7.87 -19.04 -13.63
CA ASP A 272 8.92 -18.38 -14.41
C ASP A 272 8.82 -16.83 -14.46
N GLY A 273 7.78 -16.25 -13.86
CA GLY A 273 7.54 -14.79 -13.85
C GLY A 273 8.28 -14.00 -12.76
N LEU A 274 9.02 -14.64 -11.84
CA LEU A 274 9.69 -13.92 -10.74
C LEU A 274 10.91 -13.06 -11.18
N GLY A 275 11.23 -13.08 -12.48
CA GLY A 275 12.31 -12.29 -13.05
C GLY A 275 13.72 -12.78 -12.66
N ALA A 276 14.73 -12.12 -13.19
CA ALA A 276 16.13 -12.38 -12.85
C ALA A 276 16.58 -11.51 -11.67
N LEU A 277 17.32 -12.10 -10.74
CA LEU A 277 17.87 -11.36 -9.62
C LEU A 277 18.85 -10.29 -10.13
N PRO A 278 18.69 -9.00 -9.75
CA PRO A 278 19.61 -7.95 -10.16
C PRO A 278 21.06 -8.26 -9.78
N PRO A 279 22.04 -7.94 -10.62
CA PRO A 279 23.46 -8.15 -10.29
C PRO A 279 23.93 -7.19 -9.18
N GLY A 280 25.06 -7.54 -8.54
CA GLY A 280 25.74 -6.71 -7.57
C GLY A 280 25.03 -6.59 -6.22
N GLY A 281 25.16 -5.43 -5.57
CA GLY A 281 24.72 -5.21 -4.20
C GLY A 281 23.21 -5.43 -3.99
N ARG A 282 22.36 -5.05 -4.94
CA ARG A 282 20.90 -5.26 -4.81
C ARG A 282 20.55 -6.74 -4.73
N GLY A 283 21.12 -7.57 -5.61
CA GLY A 283 20.91 -9.02 -5.56
C GLY A 283 21.47 -9.66 -4.29
N ALA A 284 22.61 -9.16 -3.78
CA ALA A 284 23.17 -9.62 -2.51
C ALA A 284 22.19 -9.35 -1.34
N ILE A 285 21.52 -8.20 -1.31
CA ILE A 285 20.47 -7.89 -0.32
C ILE A 285 19.36 -8.93 -0.38
N GLY A 286 18.84 -9.24 -1.58
CA GLY A 286 17.78 -10.24 -1.75
C GLY A 286 18.19 -11.62 -1.24
N ARG A 287 19.39 -12.12 -1.62
CA ARG A 287 19.89 -13.43 -1.16
C ARG A 287 20.05 -13.49 0.37
N ARG A 288 20.47 -12.40 0.99
CA ARG A 288 20.61 -12.33 2.46
C ARG A 288 19.24 -12.25 3.14
N ALA A 289 18.32 -11.44 2.61
CA ALA A 289 17.01 -11.25 3.18
C ALA A 289 16.16 -12.54 3.18
N ILE A 290 16.20 -13.33 2.10
CA ILE A 290 15.43 -14.58 2.02
C ILE A 290 15.89 -15.68 3.02
N THR A 291 17.07 -15.55 3.63
CA THR A 291 17.50 -16.48 4.71
C THR A 291 16.64 -16.35 5.96
N LEU A 292 15.87 -15.27 6.10
CA LEU A 292 14.93 -15.05 7.18
C LEU A 292 13.56 -15.74 6.95
N LEU A 293 13.31 -16.26 5.75
CA LEU A 293 12.06 -16.97 5.42
C LEU A 293 12.01 -18.34 6.08
N ARG A 294 10.82 -18.74 6.49
CA ARG A 294 10.49 -20.06 6.99
C ARG A 294 9.43 -20.71 6.10
N PRO A 295 9.47 -22.03 5.89
CA PRO A 295 8.41 -22.71 5.17
C PRO A 295 7.04 -22.47 5.81
N GLY A 296 6.04 -22.09 5.00
CA GLY A 296 4.69 -21.77 5.44
C GLY A 296 4.45 -20.30 5.77
N ASP A 297 5.48 -19.44 5.77
CA ASP A 297 5.31 -18.01 6.05
C ASP A 297 4.29 -17.35 5.13
N ILE A 298 3.48 -16.46 5.69
CA ILE A 298 2.67 -15.48 4.97
C ILE A 298 3.47 -14.19 4.89
N VAL A 299 3.76 -13.77 3.67
CA VAL A 299 4.78 -12.77 3.35
C VAL A 299 4.19 -11.58 2.64
N ASN A 300 4.51 -10.35 3.09
CA ASN A 300 4.31 -9.14 2.31
C ASN A 300 5.65 -8.64 1.77
N ILE A 301 5.65 -8.17 0.51
CA ILE A 301 6.83 -7.59 -0.13
C ILE A 301 6.50 -6.14 -0.56
N GLY A 302 7.20 -5.19 0.05
CA GLY A 302 7.10 -3.77 -0.29
C GLY A 302 7.82 -3.41 -1.60
N THR A 303 7.64 -2.17 -2.03
CA THR A 303 8.23 -1.61 -3.26
C THR A 303 9.76 -1.44 -3.18
N GLY A 304 10.38 -1.23 -4.33
CA GLY A 304 11.80 -0.92 -4.47
C GLY A 304 12.70 -2.15 -4.33
N ILE A 305 13.74 -2.11 -3.49
CA ILE A 305 14.69 -3.22 -3.37
C ILE A 305 14.00 -4.54 -2.99
N PRO A 306 13.09 -4.60 -2.02
CA PRO A 306 12.36 -5.83 -1.74
C PRO A 306 11.60 -6.36 -2.96
N GLY A 307 10.79 -5.52 -3.61
CA GLY A 307 10.02 -5.90 -4.80
C GLY A 307 10.88 -6.41 -5.96
N ASP A 308 12.06 -5.79 -6.15
CA ASP A 308 12.96 -6.17 -7.23
C ASP A 308 13.81 -7.43 -6.94
N THR A 309 13.90 -7.86 -5.66
CA THR A 309 14.93 -8.84 -5.27
C THR A 309 14.41 -10.07 -4.53
N ILE A 310 13.36 -9.96 -3.70
CA ILE A 310 12.90 -11.08 -2.87
C ILE A 310 12.34 -12.22 -3.72
N GLY A 311 11.39 -11.94 -4.64
CA GLY A 311 10.85 -12.95 -5.54
C GLY A 311 11.92 -13.63 -6.38
N PRO A 312 12.76 -12.87 -7.12
CA PRO A 312 13.87 -13.44 -7.87
C PRO A 312 14.87 -14.26 -7.04
N ALA A 313 15.20 -13.82 -5.82
CA ALA A 313 16.08 -14.57 -4.93
C ALA A 313 15.45 -15.89 -4.47
N MET A 314 14.14 -15.88 -4.17
CA MET A 314 13.40 -17.10 -3.82
C MET A 314 13.37 -18.09 -4.99
N ALA A 315 13.21 -17.60 -6.24
CA ALA A 315 13.28 -18.45 -7.44
C ALA A 315 14.66 -19.06 -7.63
N GLU A 316 15.73 -18.24 -7.49
CA GLU A 316 17.13 -18.72 -7.57
C GLU A 316 17.41 -19.79 -6.51
N ALA A 317 16.88 -19.63 -5.30
CA ALA A 317 17.04 -20.59 -4.20
C ALA A 317 16.09 -21.81 -4.27
N GLY A 318 15.14 -21.83 -5.22
CA GLY A 318 14.17 -22.92 -5.36
C GLY A 318 13.13 -22.99 -4.24
N ILE A 319 12.87 -21.88 -3.53
CA ILE A 319 11.95 -21.83 -2.38
C ILE A 319 10.67 -21.05 -2.64
N ALA A 320 10.43 -20.57 -3.87
CA ALA A 320 9.28 -19.74 -4.21
C ALA A 320 7.91 -20.34 -3.80
N GLY A 321 7.78 -21.68 -3.87
CA GLY A 321 6.56 -22.39 -3.47
C GLY A 321 6.44 -22.71 -1.97
N SER A 322 7.42 -22.32 -1.14
CA SER A 322 7.42 -22.66 0.29
C SER A 322 6.68 -21.64 1.18
N VAL A 323 6.27 -20.50 0.62
CA VAL A 323 5.62 -19.39 1.34
C VAL A 323 4.39 -18.90 0.57
N THR A 324 3.51 -18.15 1.24
CA THR A 324 2.38 -17.47 0.61
C THR A 324 2.69 -15.98 0.47
N LEU A 325 2.86 -15.52 -0.76
CA LEU A 325 3.03 -14.08 -1.04
C LEU A 325 1.69 -13.37 -0.98
N THR A 326 1.67 -12.19 -0.41
CA THR A 326 0.49 -11.32 -0.36
C THR A 326 0.86 -9.90 -0.76
N VAL A 327 -0.11 -9.16 -1.30
CA VAL A 327 0.03 -7.74 -1.62
C VAL A 327 -1.04 -6.95 -0.90
N GLU A 328 -0.70 -5.77 -0.42
CA GLU A 328 -1.56 -4.93 0.41
C GLU A 328 -2.89 -4.54 -0.26
N SER A 329 -2.95 -4.57 -1.59
CA SER A 329 -4.18 -4.35 -2.37
C SER A 329 -5.23 -5.46 -2.25
N GLY A 330 -4.87 -6.62 -1.68
CA GLY A 330 -5.77 -7.77 -1.47
C GLY A 330 -5.44 -9.01 -2.29
N ALA A 331 -4.34 -9.04 -3.05
CA ALA A 331 -3.97 -10.21 -3.84
C ALA A 331 -3.14 -11.21 -3.02
N TYR A 332 -3.44 -12.50 -3.17
CA TYR A 332 -2.74 -13.64 -2.55
C TYR A 332 -2.13 -14.53 -3.62
N GLY A 333 -0.92 -15.00 -3.38
CA GLY A 333 -0.19 -15.90 -4.29
C GLY A 333 0.25 -15.22 -5.57
N GLY A 334 0.64 -16.03 -6.56
CA GLY A 334 1.11 -15.53 -7.85
C GLY A 334 2.44 -14.80 -7.77
N VAL A 335 2.71 -13.97 -8.77
CA VAL A 335 3.94 -13.19 -8.92
C VAL A 335 3.64 -11.71 -8.76
N PRO A 336 4.00 -11.08 -7.62
CA PRO A 336 3.80 -9.64 -7.42
C PRO A 336 4.50 -8.82 -8.49
N GLN A 337 3.82 -7.77 -8.97
CA GLN A 337 4.35 -6.85 -9.97
C GLN A 337 4.96 -5.61 -9.31
N GLY A 338 5.87 -4.95 -10.00
CA GLY A 338 6.57 -3.75 -9.51
C GLY A 338 6.30 -2.50 -10.35
N GLY A 339 6.96 -1.39 -10.02
CA GLY A 339 6.82 -0.13 -10.75
C GLY A 339 5.43 0.48 -10.62
N THR A 340 4.84 0.90 -11.75
CA THR A 340 3.47 1.47 -11.80
C THR A 340 2.38 0.40 -11.72
N ASP A 341 2.73 -0.89 -11.85
CA ASP A 341 1.83 -2.02 -11.64
C ASP A 341 1.95 -2.63 -10.23
N PHE A 342 2.68 -1.99 -9.33
CA PHE A 342 2.71 -2.40 -7.92
C PHE A 342 1.29 -2.44 -7.34
N GLY A 343 0.97 -3.54 -6.68
CA GLY A 343 -0.36 -3.78 -6.12
C GLY A 343 -1.09 -4.96 -6.76
N ILE A 344 -0.58 -5.53 -7.85
CA ILE A 344 -1.16 -6.71 -8.51
C ILE A 344 -0.20 -7.88 -8.53
N THR A 345 -0.75 -9.05 -8.85
CA THR A 345 0.02 -10.27 -9.07
C THR A 345 -0.39 -10.95 -10.38
N ILE A 346 0.55 -11.59 -11.05
CA ILE A 346 0.24 -12.50 -12.15
C ILE A 346 -0.13 -13.85 -11.54
N GLY A 347 -1.28 -14.40 -11.89
CA GLY A 347 -1.75 -15.69 -11.39
C GLY A 347 -2.13 -15.71 -9.91
N PRO A 348 -2.92 -14.75 -9.41
CA PRO A 348 -3.35 -14.74 -8.02
C PRO A 348 -4.18 -15.99 -7.70
N SER A 349 -4.04 -16.51 -6.48
CA SER A 349 -4.90 -17.58 -5.95
C SER A 349 -6.19 -17.05 -5.35
N ALA A 350 -6.17 -15.81 -4.86
CA ALA A 350 -7.34 -15.07 -4.36
C ALA A 350 -7.12 -13.56 -4.49
N ILE A 351 -8.23 -12.82 -4.64
CA ILE A 351 -8.28 -11.37 -4.58
C ILE A 351 -9.41 -11.01 -3.62
N ILE A 352 -9.08 -10.29 -2.55
CA ILE A 352 -10.06 -9.82 -1.55
C ILE A 352 -10.10 -8.29 -1.52
N ALA A 353 -11.14 -7.72 -0.91
CA ALA A 353 -11.27 -6.29 -0.78
C ALA A 353 -10.16 -5.69 0.09
N HIS A 354 -9.68 -4.52 -0.29
CA HIS A 354 -8.61 -3.77 0.37
C HIS A 354 -8.80 -3.59 1.89
N PRO A 355 -9.99 -3.20 2.41
CA PRO A 355 -10.18 -3.12 3.85
C PRO A 355 -10.04 -4.47 4.57
N ALA A 356 -10.46 -5.57 3.93
CA ALA A 356 -10.34 -6.91 4.51
C ALA A 356 -8.88 -7.39 4.56
N GLN A 357 -8.07 -6.99 3.56
CA GLN A 357 -6.65 -7.26 3.55
C GLN A 357 -5.94 -6.57 4.72
N PHE A 358 -6.26 -5.30 4.98
CA PHE A 358 -5.68 -4.58 6.11
C PHE A 358 -6.21 -5.06 7.46
N ASP A 359 -7.48 -5.48 7.58
CA ASP A 359 -7.96 -6.15 8.80
C ASP A 359 -7.10 -7.39 9.13
N PHE A 360 -6.70 -8.16 8.11
CA PHE A 360 -5.81 -9.32 8.29
C PHE A 360 -4.39 -8.90 8.72
N TYR A 361 -3.83 -7.87 8.09
CA TYR A 361 -2.50 -7.37 8.41
C TYR A 361 -2.45 -6.75 9.81
N ASP A 362 -3.40 -5.86 10.13
CA ASP A 362 -3.50 -5.17 11.42
C ASP A 362 -3.75 -6.14 12.58
N GLY A 363 -4.41 -7.25 12.30
CA GLY A 363 -4.62 -8.36 13.24
C GLY A 363 -3.40 -9.26 13.49
N GLY A 364 -2.25 -8.98 12.85
CA GLY A 364 -1.02 -9.77 13.01
C GLY A 364 -0.96 -11.00 12.08
N GLY A 365 -1.63 -10.97 10.94
CA GLY A 365 -1.67 -12.09 10.00
C GLY A 365 -0.38 -12.31 9.18
N LEU A 366 0.60 -11.41 9.28
CA LEU A 366 1.88 -11.54 8.57
C LEU A 366 2.96 -12.18 9.44
N ASP A 367 3.57 -13.26 8.96
CA ASP A 367 4.73 -13.87 9.60
C ASP A 367 5.99 -13.04 9.36
N ILE A 368 6.15 -12.48 8.14
CA ILE A 368 7.29 -11.61 7.80
C ILE A 368 6.91 -10.61 6.71
N THR A 369 7.48 -9.40 6.83
CA THR A 369 7.44 -8.41 5.76
C THR A 369 8.82 -7.94 5.36
N PHE A 370 9.02 -7.69 4.05
CA PHE A 370 10.24 -7.10 3.48
C PHE A 370 9.94 -5.71 2.97
N MET A 371 10.53 -4.69 3.59
CA MET A 371 10.27 -3.29 3.30
C MET A 371 11.54 -2.52 2.95
N GLY A 372 11.41 -1.48 2.13
CA GLY A 372 12.49 -0.53 1.90
C GLY A 372 12.70 0.39 3.11
N ALA A 373 13.91 0.99 3.22
CA ALA A 373 14.17 2.06 4.19
C ALA A 373 14.75 3.29 3.48
N GLY A 374 14.24 4.46 3.83
CA GLY A 374 14.78 5.75 3.42
C GLY A 374 15.91 6.22 4.32
N GLN A 375 15.67 6.20 5.63
CA GLN A 375 16.63 6.49 6.71
C GLN A 375 16.44 5.51 7.85
N VAL A 376 17.52 5.20 8.56
CA VAL A 376 17.52 4.38 9.79
C VAL A 376 18.40 5.10 10.82
N ASP A 377 17.90 5.31 12.04
CA ASP A 377 18.67 5.97 13.09
C ASP A 377 19.32 4.98 14.08
N ARG A 378 20.07 5.53 15.05
CA ARG A 378 20.77 4.77 16.08
C ARG A 378 19.88 3.87 16.94
N HIS A 379 18.61 4.27 17.10
CA HIS A 379 17.61 3.53 17.87
C HIS A 379 16.93 2.44 17.05
N GLY A 380 17.13 2.43 15.72
CA GLY A 380 16.46 1.54 14.77
C GLY A 380 15.12 2.08 14.23
N ASN A 381 14.77 3.34 14.50
CA ASN A 381 13.63 3.95 13.86
C ASN A 381 13.86 4.08 12.35
N VAL A 382 12.77 4.00 11.56
CA VAL A 382 12.86 4.09 10.10
C VAL A 382 11.96 5.22 9.58
N ASN A 383 12.47 5.90 8.55
CA ASN A 383 11.75 6.89 7.77
C ASN A 383 11.66 6.47 6.31
N VAL A 384 10.43 6.49 5.77
CA VAL A 384 10.13 6.35 4.33
C VAL A 384 9.20 7.45 3.83
N SER A 385 8.58 8.21 4.73
CA SER A 385 7.45 9.09 4.43
C SER A 385 7.82 10.52 4.08
N ARG A 386 9.00 11.00 4.50
CA ARG A 386 9.53 12.32 4.15
C ARG A 386 11.04 12.22 3.94
N LEU A 387 11.53 12.60 2.79
CA LEU A 387 12.95 12.54 2.47
C LEU A 387 13.39 13.82 1.78
N GLY A 388 14.32 14.55 2.43
CA GLY A 388 14.83 15.83 1.94
C GLY A 388 13.71 16.87 1.79
N GLY A 389 12.80 16.94 2.75
CA GLY A 389 11.65 17.83 2.78
C GLY A 389 10.48 17.42 1.86
N ARG A 390 10.64 16.40 1.01
CA ARG A 390 9.56 15.93 0.11
C ARG A 390 8.62 15.00 0.86
N ALA A 391 7.32 15.27 0.79
CA ALA A 391 6.28 14.36 1.23
C ALA A 391 6.16 13.18 0.25
N ILE A 392 6.46 11.97 0.72
CA ILE A 392 6.28 10.71 -0.03
C ILE A 392 5.03 10.02 0.49
N GLY A 393 4.77 10.12 1.80
CA GLY A 393 3.70 9.43 2.51
C GLY A 393 4.11 8.03 2.97
N CYS A 394 3.27 7.43 3.80
CA CYS A 394 3.53 6.10 4.38
C CYS A 394 2.93 4.95 3.57
N GLY A 395 1.86 5.18 2.77
CA GLY A 395 1.11 4.08 2.18
C GLY A 395 0.65 3.09 3.25
N GLY A 396 0.73 1.80 2.97
CA GLY A 396 0.48 0.71 3.90
C GLY A 396 1.65 0.38 4.84
N PHE A 397 2.76 1.12 4.76
CA PHE A 397 3.98 0.79 5.49
C PHE A 397 3.75 0.69 7.01
N ILE A 398 3.07 1.66 7.62
CA ILE A 398 2.83 1.69 9.08
C ILE A 398 1.98 0.50 9.51
N ASP A 399 0.87 0.24 8.81
CA ASP A 399 -0.04 -0.88 9.08
C ASP A 399 0.74 -2.20 9.07
N ILE A 400 1.54 -2.42 8.02
CA ILE A 400 2.26 -3.66 7.77
C ILE A 400 3.41 -3.87 8.76
N VAL A 401 4.33 -2.90 8.90
CA VAL A 401 5.51 -3.08 9.74
C VAL A 401 5.20 -3.09 11.23
N GLN A 402 4.10 -2.46 11.65
CA GLN A 402 3.72 -2.39 13.05
C GLN A 402 3.10 -3.69 13.56
N ASN A 403 2.63 -4.57 12.66
CA ASN A 403 1.85 -5.75 13.01
C ASN A 403 2.45 -7.10 12.53
N ALA A 404 3.43 -7.10 11.63
CA ALA A 404 4.14 -8.31 11.23
C ALA A 404 4.98 -8.88 12.40
N GLU A 405 5.04 -10.22 12.56
CA GLU A 405 5.89 -10.86 13.58
C GLU A 405 7.36 -10.54 13.34
N ARG A 406 7.82 -10.65 12.09
CA ARG A 406 9.18 -10.33 11.65
C ARG A 406 9.16 -9.21 10.61
N VAL A 407 10.04 -8.23 10.78
CA VAL A 407 10.20 -7.10 9.87
C VAL A 407 11.63 -7.09 9.33
N CYS A 408 11.79 -7.12 8.02
CA CYS A 408 13.08 -7.02 7.35
C CYS A 408 13.15 -5.76 6.48
N PHE A 409 13.96 -4.79 6.90
CA PHE A 409 14.26 -3.60 6.10
C PHE A 409 15.42 -3.87 5.15
N CYS A 410 15.16 -3.79 3.83
CA CYS A 410 16.11 -4.03 2.75
C CYS A 410 16.52 -2.72 2.09
N PHE A 411 17.80 -2.32 2.21
CA PHE A 411 18.29 -1.07 1.65
C PHE A 411 19.80 -1.12 1.39
N THR A 412 20.31 -0.24 0.52
CA THR A 412 21.75 -0.15 0.28
C THR A 412 22.46 0.55 1.44
N PHE A 413 23.59 -0.01 1.89
CA PHE A 413 24.42 0.57 2.95
C PHE A 413 25.01 1.91 2.50
N ALA A 414 25.64 1.90 1.34
CA ALA A 414 26.20 3.08 0.70
C ALA A 414 25.41 3.42 -0.57
N GLY A 415 24.91 4.64 -0.67
CA GLY A 415 24.15 5.14 -1.81
C GLY A 415 24.33 6.64 -1.97
N ARG A 416 23.59 7.24 -2.94
CA ARG A 416 23.59 8.70 -3.14
C ARG A 416 23.18 9.48 -1.89
N ASN A 417 22.32 8.91 -1.06
CA ASN A 417 21.86 9.48 0.20
C ASN A 417 22.35 8.60 1.35
N ARG A 418 22.79 9.22 2.44
CA ARG A 418 23.10 8.49 3.68
C ARG A 418 21.82 7.87 4.21
N LYS A 419 21.82 6.53 4.36
CA LYS A 419 20.71 5.78 4.91
C LYS A 419 20.74 5.72 6.42
N PHE A 420 21.93 5.53 7.00
CA PHE A 420 22.11 5.61 8.44
C PHE A 420 22.32 7.07 8.84
N VAL A 421 21.53 7.55 9.80
CA VAL A 421 21.49 8.95 10.28
C VAL A 421 21.46 8.97 11.80
N GLU A 422 21.86 10.08 12.44
CA GLU A 422 21.78 10.22 13.91
C GLU A 422 20.34 10.16 14.41
N ALA A 423 19.42 10.82 13.68
CA ALA A 423 17.98 10.78 13.91
C ALA A 423 17.25 10.84 12.57
N VAL A 424 16.15 10.10 12.43
CA VAL A 424 15.31 10.13 11.23
C VAL A 424 14.62 11.49 11.09
N GLU A 425 14.48 11.96 9.84
CA GLU A 425 13.77 13.22 9.54
C GLU A 425 12.28 13.14 9.90
N HIS A 426 11.69 11.96 9.76
CA HIS A 426 10.26 11.72 9.99
C HIS A 426 10.07 10.26 10.42
N GLN A 427 9.46 10.01 11.57
CA GLN A 427 9.38 8.66 12.15
C GLN A 427 8.20 7.89 11.56
N THR A 428 8.48 6.98 10.62
CA THR A 428 7.46 6.11 10.01
C THR A 428 7.38 4.75 10.68
N PHE A 429 8.47 4.28 11.30
CA PHE A 429 8.52 3.08 12.15
C PHE A 429 9.16 3.44 13.49
N SER A 430 8.55 2.95 14.56
CA SER A 430 9.03 3.13 15.94
C SER A 430 9.68 1.85 16.44
N ALA A 431 10.98 1.91 16.66
CA ALA A 431 11.73 0.81 17.27
C ALA A 431 11.24 0.49 18.69
N GLU A 432 10.89 1.52 19.48
CA GLU A 432 10.32 1.36 20.81
C GLU A 432 9.03 0.53 20.81
N GLN A 433 8.10 0.84 19.88
CA GLN A 433 6.85 0.10 19.74
C GLN A 433 7.10 -1.34 19.28
N ALA A 434 8.05 -1.55 18.37
CA ALA A 434 8.44 -2.89 17.91
C ALA A 434 9.00 -3.76 19.05
N LEU A 435 9.88 -3.20 19.86
CA LEU A 435 10.44 -3.90 21.04
C LEU A 435 9.35 -4.21 22.08
N ALA A 436 8.48 -3.25 22.36
CA ALA A 436 7.38 -3.44 23.31
C ALA A 436 6.41 -4.56 22.89
N ARG A 437 6.27 -4.81 21.58
CA ARG A 437 5.46 -5.90 21.02
C ARG A 437 6.22 -7.21 20.81
N GLY A 438 7.53 -7.23 21.05
CA GLY A 438 8.37 -8.40 20.86
C GLY A 438 8.63 -8.76 19.39
N GLN A 439 8.51 -7.81 18.49
CA GLN A 439 8.80 -8.01 17.06
C GLN A 439 10.28 -8.29 16.83
N GLN A 440 10.60 -9.18 15.89
CA GLN A 440 11.95 -9.40 15.41
C GLN A 440 12.22 -8.48 14.22
N VAL A 441 13.17 -7.57 14.35
CA VAL A 441 13.46 -6.55 13.32
C VAL A 441 14.87 -6.70 12.80
N PHE A 442 15.01 -6.79 11.48
CA PHE A 442 16.28 -6.95 10.77
C PHE A 442 16.47 -5.80 9.78
N TYR A 443 17.73 -5.37 9.64
CA TYR A 443 18.16 -4.34 8.68
C TYR A 443 19.23 -4.96 7.79
N VAL A 444 18.83 -5.31 6.56
CA VAL A 444 19.66 -6.08 5.61
C VAL A 444 20.16 -5.16 4.51
N THR A 445 21.48 -5.13 4.38
CA THR A 445 22.19 -4.38 3.34
C THR A 445 23.10 -5.29 2.52
N GLU A 446 23.72 -4.75 1.47
CA GLU A 446 24.71 -5.48 0.70
C GLU A 446 26.02 -5.77 1.48
N ARG A 447 26.28 -5.03 2.58
CA ARG A 447 27.51 -5.19 3.38
C ARG A 447 27.29 -5.95 4.68
N ALA A 448 26.18 -5.65 5.35
CA ALA A 448 25.95 -6.13 6.70
C ALA A 448 24.47 -6.33 7.00
N THR A 449 24.20 -7.17 7.99
CA THR A 449 22.87 -7.33 8.60
C THR A 449 22.93 -6.89 10.05
N PHE A 450 21.92 -6.10 10.45
CA PHE A 450 21.74 -5.69 11.85
C PHE A 450 20.40 -6.20 12.35
N THR A 451 20.28 -6.35 13.66
CA THR A 451 19.03 -6.62 14.36
C THR A 451 18.73 -5.52 15.38
N LEU A 452 17.46 -5.35 15.71
CA LEU A 452 17.03 -4.41 16.74
C LEU A 452 17.17 -5.03 18.13
N THR A 453 17.73 -4.26 19.06
CA THR A 453 17.80 -4.60 20.48
C THR A 453 17.33 -3.43 21.34
N ALA A 454 17.18 -3.63 22.65
CA ALA A 454 16.82 -2.57 23.59
C ALA A 454 17.82 -1.40 23.58
N GLU A 455 19.08 -1.68 23.25
CA GLU A 455 20.17 -0.70 23.19
C GLU A 455 20.37 -0.09 21.79
N GLY A 456 19.50 -0.41 20.82
CA GLY A 456 19.56 0.04 19.44
C GLY A 456 20.00 -1.07 18.47
N LEU A 457 20.73 -0.68 17.42
CA LEU A 457 21.17 -1.63 16.39
C LEU A 457 22.33 -2.49 16.86
N ARG A 458 22.25 -3.79 16.56
CA ARG A 458 23.32 -4.77 16.78
C ARG A 458 23.74 -5.37 15.44
N LEU A 459 25.04 -5.33 15.13
CA LEU A 459 25.63 -5.98 13.96
C LEU A 459 25.71 -7.49 14.20
N VAL A 460 25.05 -8.28 13.34
CA VAL A 460 24.96 -9.74 13.47
C VAL A 460 25.66 -10.50 12.36
N ASP A 461 25.87 -9.88 11.19
CA ASP A 461 26.54 -10.52 10.06
C ASP A 461 27.15 -9.50 9.10
N VAL A 462 28.32 -9.82 8.53
CA VAL A 462 29.01 -9.02 7.50
C VAL A 462 29.21 -9.88 6.25
N ALA A 463 28.87 -9.31 5.09
CA ALA A 463 28.97 -10.00 3.82
C ALA A 463 30.43 -10.31 3.47
N PRO A 464 30.71 -11.47 2.84
CA PRO A 464 32.06 -11.82 2.41
C PRO A 464 32.70 -10.71 1.54
N GLY A 465 33.96 -10.38 1.82
CA GLY A 465 34.73 -9.38 1.09
C GLY A 465 34.64 -7.96 1.64
N PHE A 466 33.90 -7.73 2.73
CA PHE A 466 33.88 -6.47 3.46
C PHE A 466 34.60 -6.60 4.80
N ASP A 467 35.40 -5.58 5.15
CA ASP A 467 36.01 -5.44 6.46
C ASP A 467 35.00 -4.86 7.47
N VAL A 468 34.95 -5.46 8.66
CA VAL A 468 34.00 -5.06 9.71
C VAL A 468 34.23 -3.63 10.19
N ASP A 469 35.49 -3.27 10.42
CA ASP A 469 35.84 -1.98 10.99
C ASP A 469 35.88 -0.87 9.92
N GLU A 470 36.49 -1.12 8.75
CA GLU A 470 36.69 -0.13 7.70
C GLU A 470 35.42 0.06 6.83
N ASP A 471 34.79 -1.05 6.39
CA ASP A 471 33.68 -1.00 5.41
C ASP A 471 32.30 -0.87 6.06
N VAL A 472 32.18 -1.22 7.36
CA VAL A 472 30.90 -1.18 8.05
C VAL A 472 30.91 -0.14 9.18
N LEU A 473 31.70 -0.36 10.24
CA LEU A 473 31.60 0.45 11.45
C LEU A 473 32.06 1.89 11.28
N ALA A 474 33.17 2.12 10.58
CA ALA A 474 33.67 3.47 10.29
C ALA A 474 32.72 4.29 9.40
N MET A 475 31.81 3.62 8.69
CA MET A 475 30.84 4.28 7.79
C MET A 475 29.55 4.66 8.49
N LEU A 476 29.29 4.16 9.70
CA LEU A 476 28.09 4.50 10.48
C LEU A 476 28.30 5.83 11.23
N PRO A 477 27.26 6.69 11.31
CA PRO A 477 27.34 7.95 12.05
C PRO A 477 27.25 7.77 13.58
N PHE A 478 27.00 6.54 14.07
CA PHE A 478 26.83 6.20 15.47
C PHE A 478 27.42 4.81 15.78
N PRO A 479 27.79 4.53 17.03
CA PRO A 479 28.25 3.21 17.42
C PRO A 479 27.13 2.18 17.42
N VAL A 480 27.46 0.93 17.12
CA VAL A 480 26.55 -0.22 17.19
C VAL A 480 27.18 -1.32 18.04
N GLN A 481 26.34 -2.14 18.67
CA GLN A 481 26.79 -3.35 19.34
C GLN A 481 27.32 -4.37 18.32
N ARG A 482 28.28 -5.20 18.74
CA ARG A 482 28.81 -6.30 17.93
C ARG A 482 28.51 -7.62 18.66
N ASP A 483 27.88 -8.55 17.94
CA ASP A 483 27.90 -9.97 18.29
C ASP A 483 28.36 -10.74 17.05
N PHE A 484 29.52 -11.36 17.09
CA PHE A 484 29.98 -12.30 16.07
C PHE A 484 29.86 -13.74 16.56
N PRO A 485 29.59 -14.68 15.66
CA PRO A 485 28.71 -15.80 15.93
C PRO A 485 29.35 -16.90 16.76
N GLY A 486 28.69 -17.24 17.82
CA GLY A 486 28.57 -18.53 18.43
C GLY A 486 27.11 -18.87 18.68
N ASP A 487 26.22 -17.85 18.77
CA ASP A 487 24.91 -18.02 19.40
C ASP A 487 23.68 -17.62 18.59
N MET A 488 23.81 -17.17 17.34
CA MET A 488 22.65 -16.92 16.49
C MET A 488 22.77 -17.69 15.17
N GLU A 489 22.21 -18.90 15.14
CA GLU A 489 21.87 -19.55 13.88
C GLU A 489 20.80 -18.70 13.17
N LEU A 490 21.21 -17.96 12.12
CA LEU A 490 20.24 -17.50 11.12
C LEU A 490 19.50 -18.76 10.63
N PRO A 491 18.16 -18.76 10.56
CA PRO A 491 17.45 -19.96 10.13
C PRO A 491 17.95 -20.38 8.75
N HIS A 492 18.70 -21.44 8.67
CA HIS A 492 19.11 -22.03 7.42
C HIS A 492 17.89 -22.67 6.78
N VAL A 493 17.48 -22.16 5.63
CA VAL A 493 16.53 -22.85 4.76
C VAL A 493 17.24 -24.10 4.25
N SER A 494 17.00 -25.23 4.89
CA SER A 494 17.42 -26.53 4.35
C SER A 494 16.67 -26.74 3.05
N ALA A 495 17.39 -26.97 1.96
CA ALA A 495 16.77 -27.33 0.68
C ALA A 495 15.77 -28.49 0.92
N PRO A 496 14.59 -28.45 0.32
CA PRO A 496 13.62 -29.53 0.49
C PRO A 496 14.29 -30.85 0.13
N ARG A 497 14.29 -31.81 1.06
CA ARG A 497 14.71 -33.18 0.75
C ARG A 497 13.79 -33.65 -0.35
N HIS A 498 14.36 -33.96 -1.51
CA HIS A 498 13.63 -34.58 -2.62
C HIS A 498 12.79 -35.72 -2.04
N ALA A 499 11.45 -35.62 -2.16
CA ALA A 499 10.56 -36.71 -1.88
C ALA A 499 11.03 -37.89 -2.69
N GLY A 500 11.37 -38.98 -2.01
CA GLY A 500 11.95 -40.17 -2.61
C GLY A 500 11.13 -40.66 -3.82
N SER A 501 11.83 -41.04 -4.85
CA SER A 501 11.31 -41.75 -6.01
C SER A 501 10.31 -42.85 -5.57
N PRO A 502 9.15 -42.99 -6.23
CA PRO A 502 8.23 -44.06 -5.89
C PRO A 502 8.93 -45.42 -6.05
N ALA A 503 8.92 -46.21 -4.97
CA ALA A 503 9.41 -47.55 -4.96
C ALA A 503 8.77 -48.36 -6.10
N GLU A 504 9.59 -48.91 -7.01
CA GLU A 504 9.18 -49.88 -8.00
C GLU A 504 8.40 -51.03 -7.34
N LYS A 505 7.14 -51.17 -7.70
CA LYS A 505 6.35 -52.35 -7.34
C LYS A 505 6.88 -53.56 -8.10
N SER A 506 7.48 -54.50 -7.38
CA SER A 506 7.83 -55.84 -7.85
C SER A 506 6.58 -56.56 -8.40
N PRO A 507 6.65 -57.27 -9.54
CA PRO A 507 5.49 -57.93 -10.07
C PRO A 507 5.11 -59.17 -9.24
N ALA A 508 3.83 -59.27 -8.88
CA ALA A 508 3.27 -60.45 -8.25
C ALA A 508 3.27 -61.64 -9.19
N GLN A 509 3.80 -62.77 -8.74
CA GLN A 509 3.68 -64.08 -9.43
C GLN A 509 2.24 -64.61 -9.28
N PRO A 510 1.74 -65.36 -10.31
CA PRO A 510 0.39 -65.93 -10.30
C PRO A 510 0.33 -67.26 -9.52
N GLN A 511 -0.73 -67.42 -8.76
CA GLN A 511 -1.37 -68.70 -8.44
C GLN A 511 -2.86 -68.60 -8.73
#